data_c3e0809637a995f58235aa08d1308ee7
#
_entry.id   c3e0809637a995f58235aa08d1308ee7
#
_cell.length_a   1.000
_cell.length_b   1.000
_cell.length_c   1.000
_cell.angle_alpha   90.00
_cell.angle_beta   90.00
_cell.angle_gamma   90.00
#
_symmetry.space_group_name_H-M   'P 1'
#
loop_
_entity.id
_entity.type
_entity.pdbx_description
1 polymer ?
#
loop_
_entity_poly.entity_id
_entity_poly.type
_entity_poly.pdbx_seq_one_letter_code
_entity_poly.pdbx_strand_id
1 'polypeptide(L)'
;MPRKPKKNAQGAVTIRKRADGRWEARFTTGSDPDSGKQIQKSVYGRTQKEVREKLAQISVELDDGTYMEPAKGTVAEWMDTWLETYVKYSVKPYTLDAYQRDCNNYIKPALGNVRLSALTAPQIQRFYNSLLTEKNLSPKSVKNIHGVLHRALRQAMKLEMLRSNPTELCDLPKIRRKEIRPMEQNEIQAFLRAIEGN
;
A
#
# COMPACT_ATOMS: atom_id res chain seq x y z
N MET A 1 4.63 -50.86 -22.27
CA MET A 1 3.50 -50.13 -21.65
C MET A 1 3.99 -48.81 -21.07
N PRO A 2 3.49 -47.64 -21.47
CA PRO A 2 3.90 -46.38 -20.91
C PRO A 2 3.39 -46.26 -19.47
N ARG A 3 4.29 -45.90 -18.53
CA ARG A 3 3.96 -45.63 -17.13
C ARG A 3 3.02 -44.43 -17.04
N LYS A 4 1.81 -44.61 -16.52
CA LYS A 4 0.90 -43.49 -16.16
C LYS A 4 1.61 -42.56 -15.20
N PRO A 5 1.55 -41.22 -15.42
CA PRO A 5 2.13 -40.28 -14.47
C PRO A 5 1.41 -40.46 -13.11
N LYS A 6 2.21 -40.64 -12.04
CA LYS A 6 1.70 -40.64 -10.68
C LYS A 6 1.02 -39.30 -10.42
N LYS A 7 -0.27 -39.31 -10.05
CA LYS A 7 -0.94 -38.13 -9.49
C LYS A 7 -0.14 -37.68 -8.26
N ASN A 8 0.47 -36.53 -8.34
CA ASN A 8 1.13 -35.91 -7.18
C ASN A 8 0.08 -35.63 -6.12
N ALA A 9 0.32 -36.09 -4.90
CA ALA A 9 -0.51 -35.78 -3.74
C ALA A 9 -0.59 -34.26 -3.53
N GLN A 10 -1.65 -33.80 -2.88
CA GLN A 10 -1.78 -32.43 -2.41
C GLN A 10 -0.47 -32.01 -1.72
N GLY A 11 0.20 -30.96 -2.23
CA GLY A 11 1.48 -30.50 -1.68
C GLY A 11 2.74 -30.90 -2.46
N ALA A 12 2.63 -31.65 -3.59
CA ALA A 12 3.82 -31.99 -4.38
C ALA A 12 4.45 -30.78 -5.04
N VAL A 13 5.59 -30.38 -4.50
CA VAL A 13 6.38 -29.24 -4.95
C VAL A 13 7.45 -29.69 -5.92
N THR A 14 7.48 -29.07 -7.09
CA THR A 14 8.58 -29.23 -8.06
C THR A 14 9.48 -28.01 -8.05
N ILE A 15 10.74 -28.19 -7.65
CA ILE A 15 11.76 -27.11 -7.69
C ILE A 15 12.62 -27.36 -8.93
N ARG A 16 12.76 -26.35 -9.80
CA ARG A 16 13.59 -26.42 -10.99
C ARG A 16 14.40 -25.16 -11.20
N LYS A 17 15.55 -25.27 -11.85
CA LYS A 17 16.31 -24.13 -12.34
C LYS A 17 15.81 -23.75 -13.74
N ARG A 18 15.52 -22.48 -13.95
CA ARG A 18 15.09 -21.94 -15.24
C ARG A 18 16.29 -21.61 -16.13
N ALA A 19 16.04 -21.42 -17.42
CA ALA A 19 17.06 -21.02 -18.39
C ALA A 19 17.65 -19.63 -18.06
N ASP A 20 16.89 -18.76 -17.40
CA ASP A 20 17.31 -17.42 -16.96
C ASP A 20 18.17 -17.45 -15.66
N GLY A 21 18.55 -18.65 -15.18
CA GLY A 21 19.39 -18.85 -14.00
C GLY A 21 18.66 -18.79 -12.67
N ARG A 22 17.40 -18.35 -12.64
CA ARG A 22 16.57 -18.31 -11.43
C ARG A 22 16.01 -19.68 -11.08
N TRP A 23 15.71 -19.89 -9.81
CA TRP A 23 15.02 -21.06 -9.32
C TRP A 23 13.52 -20.79 -9.22
N GLU A 24 12.71 -21.78 -9.61
CA GLU A 24 11.24 -21.74 -9.55
C GLU A 24 10.75 -22.95 -8.76
N ALA A 25 9.81 -22.73 -7.84
CA ALA A 25 9.02 -23.79 -7.26
C ALA A 25 7.53 -23.58 -7.58
N ARG A 26 6.82 -24.66 -7.86
CA ARG A 26 5.37 -24.65 -8.10
C ARG A 26 4.66 -25.33 -6.94
N PHE A 27 3.58 -24.71 -6.48
CA PHE A 27 2.73 -25.22 -5.42
C PHE A 27 1.26 -25.02 -5.78
N THR A 28 0.38 -25.82 -5.19
CA THR A 28 -1.07 -25.74 -5.40
C THR A 28 -1.70 -24.94 -4.26
N THR A 29 -2.50 -23.92 -4.58
CA THR A 29 -3.23 -23.11 -3.61
C THR A 29 -4.67 -23.59 -3.37
N GLY A 30 -5.19 -24.45 -4.23
CA GLY A 30 -6.56 -24.98 -4.16
C GLY A 30 -7.01 -25.53 -5.49
N SER A 31 -8.30 -25.76 -5.62
CA SER A 31 -8.94 -26.16 -6.88
C SER A 31 -9.98 -25.12 -7.26
N ASP A 32 -10.10 -24.86 -8.53
CA ASP A 32 -11.13 -24.01 -9.12
C ASP A 32 -12.51 -24.65 -8.86
N PRO A 33 -13.45 -23.94 -8.21
CA PRO A 33 -14.76 -24.48 -7.86
C PRO A 33 -15.58 -24.92 -9.10
N ASP A 34 -15.43 -24.24 -10.23
CA ASP A 34 -16.23 -24.47 -11.43
C ASP A 34 -15.66 -25.58 -12.31
N SER A 35 -14.33 -25.64 -12.44
CA SER A 35 -13.65 -26.60 -13.33
C SER A 35 -12.99 -27.76 -12.62
N GLY A 36 -12.91 -27.76 -11.29
CA GLY A 36 -12.21 -28.78 -10.48
C GLY A 36 -10.69 -28.84 -10.72
N LYS A 37 -10.11 -27.94 -11.53
CA LYS A 37 -8.69 -27.92 -11.86
C LYS A 37 -7.88 -27.33 -10.72
N GLN A 38 -6.70 -27.89 -10.48
CA GLN A 38 -5.78 -27.36 -9.48
C GLN A 38 -5.25 -25.98 -9.88
N ILE A 39 -5.36 -25.00 -8.97
CA ILE A 39 -4.78 -23.68 -9.12
C ILE A 39 -3.33 -23.76 -8.68
N GLN A 40 -2.41 -23.69 -9.64
CA GLN A 40 -0.97 -23.73 -9.39
C GLN A 40 -0.37 -22.33 -9.43
N LYS A 41 0.48 -22.04 -8.44
CA LYS A 41 1.26 -20.79 -8.34
C LYS A 41 2.74 -21.11 -8.35
N SER A 42 3.56 -20.12 -8.69
CA SER A 42 5.02 -20.25 -8.73
C SER A 42 5.67 -19.23 -7.82
N VAL A 43 6.70 -19.68 -7.10
CA VAL A 43 7.59 -18.80 -6.32
C VAL A 43 8.99 -18.85 -6.93
N TYR A 44 9.67 -17.71 -6.92
CA TYR A 44 10.97 -17.53 -7.55
C TYR A 44 12.02 -17.07 -6.54
N GLY A 45 13.26 -17.49 -6.77
CA GLY A 45 14.42 -17.05 -6.00
C GLY A 45 15.71 -17.11 -6.82
N ARG A 46 16.75 -16.47 -6.32
CA ARG A 46 18.10 -16.51 -6.92
C ARG A 46 18.81 -17.82 -6.60
N THR A 47 18.51 -18.42 -5.44
CA THR A 47 19.09 -19.67 -4.98
C THR A 47 18.00 -20.70 -4.68
N GLN A 48 18.36 -21.99 -4.73
CA GLN A 48 17.47 -23.07 -4.37
C GLN A 48 17.05 -22.99 -2.91
N LYS A 49 17.97 -22.56 -2.02
CA LYS A 49 17.71 -22.37 -0.59
C LYS A 49 16.61 -21.31 -0.36
N GLU A 50 16.73 -20.16 -0.99
CA GLU A 50 15.73 -19.07 -0.91
C GLU A 50 14.33 -19.54 -1.35
N VAL A 51 14.25 -20.32 -2.43
CA VAL A 51 12.98 -20.87 -2.91
C VAL A 51 12.39 -21.88 -1.92
N ARG A 52 13.22 -22.71 -1.30
CA ARG A 52 12.77 -23.67 -0.27
C ARG A 52 12.24 -22.96 0.98
N GLU A 53 12.92 -21.92 1.45
CA GLU A 53 12.49 -21.12 2.60
C GLU A 53 11.16 -20.43 2.33
N LYS A 54 11.03 -19.76 1.20
CA LYS A 54 9.75 -19.13 0.77
C LYS A 54 8.63 -20.16 0.67
N LEU A 55 8.93 -21.32 0.15
CA LEU A 55 7.95 -22.38 0.00
C LEU A 55 7.49 -22.96 1.33
N ALA A 56 8.43 -23.19 2.25
CA ALA A 56 8.10 -23.66 3.59
C ALA A 56 7.16 -22.67 4.30
N GLN A 57 7.43 -21.37 4.17
CA GLN A 57 6.57 -20.34 4.72
C GLN A 57 5.18 -20.35 4.07
N ILE A 58 5.11 -20.46 2.74
CA ILE A 58 3.83 -20.56 2.01
C ILE A 58 3.05 -21.82 2.41
N SER A 59 3.73 -22.96 2.63
CA SER A 59 3.05 -24.19 3.06
C SER A 59 2.39 -24.04 4.43
N VAL A 60 3.09 -23.42 5.39
CA VAL A 60 2.51 -23.11 6.70
C VAL A 60 1.29 -22.20 6.56
N GLU A 61 1.40 -21.15 5.74
CA GLU A 61 0.30 -20.21 5.49
C GLU A 61 -0.91 -20.88 4.82
N LEU A 62 -0.69 -21.85 3.94
CA LEU A 62 -1.75 -22.64 3.30
C LEU A 62 -2.42 -23.58 4.30
N ASP A 63 -1.63 -24.24 5.15
CA ASP A 63 -2.13 -25.16 6.17
C ASP A 63 -2.95 -24.43 7.24
N ASP A 64 -2.51 -23.20 7.61
CA ASP A 64 -3.22 -22.33 8.56
C ASP A 64 -4.38 -21.55 7.92
N GLY A 65 -4.59 -21.66 6.61
CA GLY A 65 -5.60 -20.90 5.88
C GLY A 65 -5.32 -19.38 5.79
N THR A 66 -4.11 -18.96 6.10
CA THR A 66 -3.69 -17.54 6.12
C THR A 66 -2.96 -17.10 4.85
N TYR A 67 -2.88 -17.98 3.86
CA TYR A 67 -2.22 -17.66 2.60
C TYR A 67 -2.96 -16.55 1.85
N MET A 68 -2.27 -15.47 1.56
CA MET A 68 -2.76 -14.37 0.72
C MET A 68 -1.91 -14.25 -0.54
N GLU A 69 -2.56 -14.17 -1.70
CA GLU A 69 -1.84 -13.89 -2.94
C GLU A 69 -1.28 -12.47 -2.92
N PRO A 70 0.04 -12.28 -3.15
CA PRO A 70 0.61 -10.95 -3.20
C PRO A 70 -0.08 -10.09 -4.26
N ALA A 71 -0.54 -8.89 -3.90
CA ALA A 71 -1.14 -7.96 -4.84
C ALA A 71 -0.20 -7.69 -6.01
N LYS A 72 -0.68 -7.87 -7.24
CA LYS A 72 0.12 -7.75 -8.47
C LYS A 72 0.37 -6.32 -8.90
N GLY A 73 -0.44 -5.38 -8.41
CA GLY A 73 -0.42 -3.98 -8.80
C GLY A 73 0.62 -3.13 -8.07
N THR A 74 0.86 -1.95 -8.59
CA THR A 74 1.68 -0.89 -7.99
C THR A 74 0.83 -0.03 -7.04
N VAL A 75 1.50 0.77 -6.21
CA VAL A 75 0.82 1.75 -5.35
C VAL A 75 0.04 2.76 -6.20
N ALA A 76 0.58 3.20 -7.35
CA ALA A 76 -0.12 4.15 -8.23
C ALA A 76 -1.43 3.58 -8.76
N GLU A 77 -1.40 2.35 -9.31
CA GLU A 77 -2.59 1.66 -9.82
C GLU A 77 -3.64 1.43 -8.73
N TRP A 78 -3.18 1.07 -7.51
CA TRP A 78 -4.09 0.93 -6.38
C TRP A 78 -4.72 2.26 -5.97
N MET A 79 -3.96 3.36 -5.90
CA MET A 79 -4.48 4.68 -5.54
C MET A 79 -5.54 5.15 -6.54
N ASP A 80 -5.34 4.89 -7.84
CA ASP A 80 -6.33 5.22 -8.87
C ASP A 80 -7.61 4.40 -8.69
N THR A 81 -7.48 3.08 -8.54
CA THR A 81 -8.61 2.19 -8.29
C THR A 81 -9.37 2.57 -7.02
N TRP A 82 -8.65 2.91 -5.95
CA TRP A 82 -9.25 3.31 -4.68
C TRP A 82 -10.04 4.61 -4.79
N LEU A 83 -9.49 5.63 -5.45
CA LEU A 83 -10.16 6.91 -5.67
C LEU A 83 -11.44 6.74 -6.51
N GLU A 84 -11.36 6.00 -7.60
CA GLU A 84 -12.47 5.82 -8.55
C GLU A 84 -13.58 4.93 -7.99
N THR A 85 -13.21 3.82 -7.35
CA THR A 85 -14.17 2.79 -6.96
C THR A 85 -14.74 3.01 -5.56
N TYR A 86 -13.90 3.45 -4.59
CA TYR A 86 -14.29 3.46 -3.18
C TYR A 86 -14.51 4.86 -2.61
N VAL A 87 -13.83 5.88 -3.15
CA VAL A 87 -13.88 7.25 -2.59
C VAL A 87 -14.91 8.10 -3.33
N LYS A 88 -14.94 8.05 -4.64
CA LYS A 88 -15.71 8.96 -5.52
C LYS A 88 -17.17 9.17 -5.09
N TYR A 89 -17.81 8.10 -4.64
CA TYR A 89 -19.23 8.15 -4.23
C TYR A 89 -19.43 8.22 -2.71
N SER A 90 -18.34 8.18 -1.93
CA SER A 90 -18.40 8.14 -0.48
C SER A 90 -18.05 9.45 0.21
N VAL A 91 -17.51 10.43 -0.53
CA VAL A 91 -17.09 11.73 0.01
C VAL A 91 -17.67 12.88 -0.81
N LYS A 92 -17.65 14.08 -0.22
CA LYS A 92 -18.04 15.31 -0.93
C LYS A 92 -17.04 15.63 -2.07
N PRO A 93 -17.47 16.28 -3.18
CA PRO A 93 -16.60 16.61 -4.30
C PRO A 93 -15.30 17.32 -3.89
N TYR A 94 -15.39 18.32 -3.06
CA TYR A 94 -14.21 19.04 -2.55
C TYR A 94 -13.19 18.13 -1.81
N THR A 95 -13.68 17.12 -1.10
CA THR A 95 -12.80 16.14 -0.42
C THR A 95 -12.16 15.21 -1.43
N LEU A 96 -12.88 14.79 -2.45
CA LEU A 96 -12.34 13.99 -3.56
C LEU A 96 -11.21 14.73 -4.26
N ASP A 97 -11.43 16.00 -4.63
CA ASP A 97 -10.40 16.84 -5.27
C ASP A 97 -9.15 16.97 -4.41
N ALA A 98 -9.32 17.14 -3.09
CA ALA A 98 -8.19 17.18 -2.16
C ALA A 98 -7.42 15.86 -2.13
N TYR A 99 -8.11 14.71 -2.12
CA TYR A 99 -7.48 13.39 -2.14
C TYR A 99 -6.75 13.13 -3.47
N GLN A 100 -7.37 13.48 -4.61
CA GLN A 100 -6.75 13.36 -5.93
C GLN A 100 -5.48 14.21 -6.02
N ARG A 101 -5.53 15.43 -5.53
CA ARG A 101 -4.36 16.32 -5.47
C ARG A 101 -3.23 15.72 -4.64
N ASP A 102 -3.53 15.22 -3.44
CA ASP A 102 -2.55 14.63 -2.55
C ASP A 102 -1.94 13.34 -3.16
N CYS A 103 -2.75 12.54 -3.83
CA CYS A 103 -2.29 11.36 -4.56
C CYS A 103 -1.38 11.72 -5.73
N ASN A 104 -1.81 12.63 -6.60
CA ASN A 104 -1.10 12.94 -7.84
C ASN A 104 0.18 13.75 -7.61
N ASN A 105 0.16 14.68 -6.64
CA ASN A 105 1.29 15.57 -6.41
C ASN A 105 2.35 15.00 -5.46
N TYR A 106 1.96 14.07 -4.57
CA TYR A 106 2.86 13.60 -3.51
C TYR A 106 3.02 12.08 -3.48
N ILE A 107 1.92 11.32 -3.37
CA ILE A 107 2.00 9.87 -3.13
C ILE A 107 2.51 9.13 -4.37
N LYS A 108 1.89 9.34 -5.53
CA LYS A 108 2.27 8.64 -6.76
C LYS A 108 3.69 8.95 -7.24
N PRO A 109 4.17 10.22 -7.23
CA PRO A 109 5.55 10.50 -7.63
C PRO A 109 6.59 9.82 -6.75
N ALA A 110 6.32 9.66 -5.44
CA ALA A 110 7.27 9.11 -4.50
C ALA A 110 7.18 7.58 -4.35
N LEU A 111 5.98 7.04 -4.32
CA LEU A 111 5.72 5.63 -3.98
C LEU A 111 5.05 4.85 -5.12
N GLY A 112 4.61 5.51 -6.17
CA GLY A 112 3.74 4.94 -7.21
C GLY A 112 4.32 3.72 -7.91
N ASN A 113 5.62 3.69 -8.17
CA ASN A 113 6.31 2.58 -8.84
C ASN A 113 6.56 1.36 -7.93
N VAL A 114 6.33 1.50 -6.62
CA VAL A 114 6.51 0.40 -5.68
C VAL A 114 5.34 -0.57 -5.82
N ARG A 115 5.61 -1.87 -5.84
CA ARG A 115 4.54 -2.88 -5.78
C ARG A 115 3.80 -2.75 -4.45
N LEU A 116 2.49 -2.81 -4.47
CA LEU A 116 1.66 -2.66 -3.27
C LEU A 116 2.09 -3.66 -2.17
N SER A 117 2.33 -4.91 -2.54
CA SER A 117 2.78 -5.97 -1.62
C SER A 117 4.22 -5.82 -1.10
N ALA A 118 5.02 -4.94 -1.71
CA ALA A 118 6.40 -4.67 -1.31
C ALA A 118 6.59 -3.32 -0.61
N LEU A 119 5.50 -2.60 -0.34
CA LEU A 119 5.52 -1.31 0.34
C LEU A 119 5.81 -1.52 1.83
N THR A 120 6.87 -0.86 2.33
CA THR A 120 7.35 -1.00 3.71
C THR A 120 7.25 0.29 4.51
N ALA A 121 7.12 0.17 5.84
CA ALA A 121 7.09 1.33 6.73
C ALA A 121 8.34 2.24 6.61
N PRO A 122 9.59 1.74 6.48
CA PRO A 122 10.75 2.59 6.26
C PRO A 122 10.71 3.41 4.95
N GLN A 123 10.09 2.88 3.88
CA GLN A 123 9.90 3.64 2.64
C GLN A 123 8.90 4.78 2.85
N ILE A 124 7.78 4.50 3.52
CA ILE A 124 6.76 5.50 3.84
C ILE A 124 7.32 6.57 4.80
N GLN A 125 8.11 6.16 5.80
CA GLN A 125 8.74 7.12 6.72
C GLN A 125 9.69 8.06 5.99
N ARG A 126 10.52 7.56 5.09
CA ARG A 126 11.38 8.41 4.23
C ARG A 126 10.56 9.36 3.38
N PHE A 127 9.46 8.89 2.83
CA PHE A 127 8.54 9.75 2.09
C PHE A 127 7.97 10.88 2.96
N TYR A 128 7.52 10.61 4.20
CA TYR A 128 7.04 11.69 5.09
C TYR A 128 8.14 12.69 5.43
N ASN A 129 9.36 12.21 5.65
CA ASN A 129 10.49 13.09 5.92
C ASN A 129 10.81 13.99 4.71
N SER A 130 10.80 13.47 3.48
CA SER A 130 11.02 14.26 2.27
C SER A 130 9.94 15.32 2.04
N LEU A 131 8.68 15.05 2.42
CA LEU A 131 7.62 16.06 2.37
C LEU A 131 7.93 17.27 3.27
N LEU A 132 8.56 17.05 4.42
CA LEU A 132 8.96 18.13 5.33
C LEU A 132 10.20 18.87 4.84
N THR A 133 11.23 18.14 4.40
CA THR A 133 12.57 18.71 4.11
C THR A 133 12.69 19.25 2.69
N GLU A 134 12.17 18.52 1.69
CA GLU A 134 12.31 18.88 0.27
C GLU A 134 11.12 19.69 -0.25
N LYS A 135 9.89 19.34 0.20
CA LYS A 135 8.68 20.03 -0.22
C LYS A 135 8.23 21.15 0.72
N ASN A 136 8.94 21.34 1.85
CA ASN A 136 8.64 22.35 2.87
C ASN A 136 7.17 22.36 3.33
N LEU A 137 6.53 21.17 3.38
CA LEU A 137 5.15 21.06 3.81
C LEU A 137 5.02 21.20 5.32
N SER A 138 3.91 21.78 5.76
CA SER A 138 3.60 21.84 7.19
C SER A 138 3.35 20.44 7.77
N PRO A 139 3.61 20.22 9.08
CA PRO A 139 3.26 18.99 9.77
C PRO A 139 1.78 18.58 9.59
N LYS A 140 0.88 19.55 9.48
CA LYS A 140 -0.54 19.30 9.22
C LYS A 140 -0.77 18.74 7.81
N SER A 141 -0.11 19.29 6.80
CA SER A 141 -0.20 18.80 5.42
C SER A 141 0.31 17.37 5.31
N VAL A 142 1.44 17.04 5.96
CA VAL A 142 1.97 15.67 5.99
C VAL A 142 0.98 14.71 6.65
N LYS A 143 0.31 15.13 7.75
CA LYS A 143 -0.74 14.31 8.38
C LYS A 143 -1.96 14.10 7.48
N ASN A 144 -2.33 15.08 6.67
CA ASN A 144 -3.42 14.94 5.71
C ASN A 144 -3.06 13.91 4.64
N ILE A 145 -1.86 14.02 4.04
CA ILE A 145 -1.35 13.05 3.05
C ILE A 145 -1.24 11.64 3.64
N HIS A 146 -0.74 11.52 4.89
CA HIS A 146 -0.77 10.26 5.62
C HIS A 146 -2.19 9.71 5.73
N GLY A 147 -3.18 10.54 6.09
CA GLY A 147 -4.57 10.13 6.22
C GLY A 147 -5.15 9.55 4.93
N VAL A 148 -4.78 10.12 3.77
CA VAL A 148 -5.17 9.61 2.46
C VAL A 148 -4.54 8.24 2.20
N LEU A 149 -3.21 8.12 2.34
CA LEU A 149 -2.48 6.87 2.14
C LEU A 149 -2.94 5.78 3.11
N HIS A 150 -3.11 6.11 4.40
CA HIS A 150 -3.58 5.18 5.43
C HIS A 150 -4.95 4.60 5.09
N ARG A 151 -5.91 5.43 4.65
CA ARG A 151 -7.25 4.97 4.26
C ARG A 151 -7.22 4.06 3.04
N ALA A 152 -6.41 4.40 2.03
CA ALA A 152 -6.26 3.58 0.84
C ALA A 152 -5.66 2.20 1.17
N LEU A 153 -4.60 2.16 1.99
CA LEU A 153 -3.99 0.89 2.41
C LEU A 153 -4.87 0.08 3.36
N ARG A 154 -5.64 0.74 4.22
CA ARG A 154 -6.66 0.07 5.05
C ARG A 154 -7.75 -0.58 4.20
N GLN A 155 -8.14 0.06 3.09
CA GLN A 155 -9.07 -0.56 2.14
C GLN A 155 -8.43 -1.77 1.44
N ALA A 156 -7.15 -1.68 1.08
CA ALA A 156 -6.41 -2.81 0.51
C ALA A 156 -6.34 -4.01 1.49
N MET A 157 -6.19 -3.74 2.79
CA MET A 157 -6.28 -4.79 3.82
C MET A 157 -7.66 -5.45 3.88
N LYS A 158 -8.75 -4.67 3.83
CA LYS A 158 -10.11 -5.21 3.82
C LYS A 158 -10.40 -6.10 2.61
N LEU A 159 -9.67 -5.90 1.51
CA LEU A 159 -9.75 -6.68 0.29
C LEU A 159 -8.69 -7.80 0.23
N GLU A 160 -8.04 -8.07 1.36
CA GLU A 160 -7.01 -9.10 1.47
C GLU A 160 -5.82 -8.94 0.49
N MET A 161 -5.58 -7.70 0.01
CA MET A 161 -4.43 -7.36 -0.82
C MET A 161 -3.15 -7.12 -0.01
N LEU A 162 -3.31 -6.76 1.27
CA LEU A 162 -2.25 -6.52 2.25
C LEU A 162 -2.58 -7.20 3.58
N ARG A 163 -1.56 -7.77 4.25
CA ARG A 163 -1.69 -8.39 5.58
C ARG A 163 -1.79 -7.36 6.71
N SER A 164 -1.07 -6.26 6.56
CA SER A 164 -1.01 -5.18 7.55
C SER A 164 -0.85 -3.83 6.85
N ASN A 165 -1.25 -2.77 7.53
CA ASN A 165 -1.07 -1.42 7.00
C ASN A 165 0.30 -0.86 7.44
N PRO A 166 1.29 -0.73 6.54
CA PRO A 166 2.62 -0.27 6.91
C PRO A 166 2.65 1.19 7.39
N THR A 167 1.62 1.99 7.15
CA THR A 167 1.53 3.36 7.67
C THR A 167 1.32 3.41 9.18
N GLU A 168 0.81 2.35 9.80
CA GLU A 168 0.59 2.27 11.25
C GLU A 168 1.90 2.22 12.05
N LEU A 169 2.98 1.80 11.40
CA LEU A 169 4.33 1.73 11.97
C LEU A 169 5.16 3.00 11.73
N CYS A 170 4.53 4.07 11.19
CA CYS A 170 5.23 5.30 10.85
C CYS A 170 4.99 6.40 11.89
N ASP A 171 6.04 7.15 12.19
CA ASP A 171 5.97 8.32 13.06
C ASP A 171 5.53 9.56 12.28
N LEU A 172 4.56 10.27 12.84
CA LEU A 172 4.05 11.52 12.25
C LEU A 172 4.63 12.75 12.95
N PRO A 173 4.88 13.83 12.20
CA PRO A 173 5.41 15.06 12.78
C PRO A 173 4.43 15.67 13.79
N LYS A 174 4.97 16.21 14.87
CA LYS A 174 4.18 16.93 15.89
C LYS A 174 3.68 18.26 15.34
N ILE A 175 2.38 18.52 15.49
CA ILE A 175 1.79 19.82 15.15
C ILE A 175 2.01 20.74 16.36
N ARG A 176 2.82 21.76 16.18
CA ARG A 176 2.91 22.85 17.16
C ARG A 176 1.71 23.77 16.94
N ARG A 177 0.85 23.90 17.93
CA ARG A 177 -0.22 24.92 17.89
C ARG A 177 0.45 26.29 18.03
N LYS A 178 0.19 27.20 17.08
CA LYS A 178 0.48 28.60 17.29
C LYS A 178 -0.55 29.13 18.30
N GLU A 179 -0.09 29.81 19.34
CA GLU A 179 -0.98 30.57 20.21
C GLU A 179 -1.69 31.63 19.35
N ILE A 180 -2.99 31.65 19.43
CA ILE A 180 -3.81 32.68 18.80
C ILE A 180 -3.69 33.90 19.71
N ARG A 181 -2.96 34.91 19.27
CA ARG A 181 -2.96 36.20 19.93
C ARG A 181 -4.20 36.95 19.45
N PRO A 182 -5.20 37.19 20.31
CA PRO A 182 -6.33 38.03 19.94
C PRO A 182 -5.84 39.45 19.67
N MET A 183 -6.51 40.15 18.77
CA MET A 183 -6.20 41.54 18.49
C MET A 183 -6.39 42.38 19.77
N GLU A 184 -5.43 43.26 20.03
CA GLU A 184 -5.57 44.24 21.10
C GLU A 184 -6.56 45.34 20.70
N GLN A 185 -7.07 46.08 21.66
CA GLN A 185 -8.12 47.07 21.42
C GLN A 185 -7.70 48.17 20.42
N ASN A 186 -6.44 48.58 20.45
CA ASN A 186 -5.85 49.51 19.51
C ASN A 186 -5.74 48.96 18.08
N GLU A 187 -5.44 47.64 17.94
CA GLU A 187 -5.40 46.92 16.65
C GLU A 187 -6.80 46.78 16.07
N ILE A 188 -7.80 46.51 16.91
CA ILE A 188 -9.22 46.46 16.49
C ILE A 188 -9.68 47.82 15.99
N GLN A 189 -9.34 48.93 16.71
CA GLN A 189 -9.70 50.28 16.27
C GLN A 189 -9.02 50.66 14.96
N ALA A 190 -7.73 50.31 14.78
CA ALA A 190 -7.02 50.54 13.53
C ALA A 190 -7.61 49.78 12.34
N PHE A 191 -8.01 48.49 12.57
CA PHE A 191 -8.66 47.66 11.59
C PHE A 191 -10.03 48.24 11.18
N LEU A 192 -10.85 48.66 12.15
CA LEU A 192 -12.17 49.25 11.86
C LEU A 192 -12.04 50.56 11.04
N ARG A 193 -11.10 51.46 11.39
CA ARG A 193 -10.85 52.68 10.61
C ARG A 193 -10.37 52.38 9.19
N ALA A 194 -9.59 51.35 8.98
CA ALA A 194 -9.15 50.92 7.65
C ALA A 194 -10.28 50.39 6.75
N ILE A 195 -11.32 49.79 7.34
CA ILE A 195 -12.49 49.33 6.60
C ILE A 195 -13.49 50.44 6.30
N GLU A 196 -13.65 51.44 7.22
CA GLU A 196 -14.56 52.59 7.02
C GLU A 196 -14.06 53.57 5.95
N GLY A 197 -12.76 53.53 5.60
CA GLY A 197 -12.14 54.39 4.59
C GLY A 197 -12.06 53.81 3.19
N ASN A 198 -12.66 52.66 2.92
CA ASN A 198 -12.74 52.00 1.62
C ASN A 198 -14.23 51.90 1.22
#